data_3355c6fb873cfce629b604879b295c36
#
_entry.id   3355c6fb873cfce629b604879b295c36
#
_cell.length_a   1.000
_cell.length_b   1.000
_cell.length_c   1.000
_cell.angle_alpha   90.00
_cell.angle_beta   90.00
_cell.angle_gamma   90.00
#
_symmetry.space_group_name_H-M   'P 1'
#
loop_
_entity.id
_entity.type
_entity.pdbx_description
1 polymer ?
#
loop_
_entity_poly.entity_id
_entity_poly.type
_entity_poly.pdbx_seq_one_letter_code
_entity_poly.pdbx_strand_id
1 'polypeptide(L)'
;MGKNLKGKEIGKGLCQRKQDGLFVARFVNRYGKRVERSFPTLPQARNWLDEARYADKHFEAGRLIPSEMTVDEWFNFWIKNIVGDLAPNTLRNYRERYIRNIKPVVGHLKLQEVKPLHCKLVFNNMNADYAGSTIRQTYITMGTMFRAALLNDMIAKHPMDGVRYTKPVRAASDIKFLTVEEQEKFLH
;
A
#
# COMPACT_ATOMS: atom_id res chain seq x y z
N MET A 1 -22.61 1.04 32.84
CA MET A 1 -21.15 1.12 32.83
C MET A 1 -20.55 -0.27 32.80
N GLY A 2 -19.36 -0.45 32.17
CA GLY A 2 -18.71 -1.76 32.13
C GLY A 2 -18.03 -2.07 33.47
N LYS A 3 -18.09 -3.35 33.90
CA LYS A 3 -17.49 -3.82 35.14
C LYS A 3 -16.44 -4.88 34.90
N ASN A 4 -15.45 -4.99 35.77
CA ASN A 4 -14.51 -6.12 35.81
C ASN A 4 -15.13 -7.29 36.60
N LEU A 5 -14.40 -8.42 36.68
CA LEU A 5 -14.85 -9.63 37.39
C LEU A 5 -15.00 -9.42 38.88
N LYS A 6 -14.37 -8.38 39.47
CA LYS A 6 -14.49 -7.98 40.89
C LYS A 6 -15.64 -6.97 41.14
N GLY A 7 -16.48 -6.69 40.11
CA GLY A 7 -17.60 -5.76 40.22
C GLY A 7 -17.21 -4.27 40.12
N LYS A 8 -15.92 -3.94 40.01
CA LYS A 8 -15.42 -2.56 39.91
C LYS A 8 -15.71 -1.97 38.52
N GLU A 9 -16.19 -0.75 38.47
CA GLU A 9 -16.41 -0.03 37.20
C GLU A 9 -15.08 0.28 36.50
N ILE A 10 -15.01 -0.05 35.21
CA ILE A 10 -13.79 0.11 34.40
C ILE A 10 -13.95 1.06 33.21
N GLY A 11 -15.16 1.56 33.00
CA GLY A 11 -15.47 2.56 31.98
C GLY A 11 -16.53 2.11 30.95
N LYS A 12 -17.08 3.09 30.22
CA LYS A 12 -18.09 2.86 29.19
C LYS A 12 -17.46 2.18 27.96
N GLY A 13 -18.00 1.05 27.55
CA GLY A 13 -17.50 0.29 26.40
C GLY A 13 -16.41 -0.74 26.75
N LEU A 14 -16.10 -0.91 28.05
CA LEU A 14 -15.14 -1.89 28.54
C LEU A 14 -15.84 -2.94 29.40
N CYS A 15 -15.49 -4.20 29.28
CA CYS A 15 -15.88 -5.26 30.20
C CYS A 15 -14.79 -6.31 30.32
N GLN A 16 -14.77 -7.06 31.41
CA GLN A 16 -13.88 -8.22 31.55
C GLN A 16 -14.70 -9.49 31.33
N ARG A 17 -14.23 -10.33 30.44
CA ARG A 17 -14.89 -11.60 30.07
C ARG A 17 -14.62 -12.67 31.14
N LYS A 18 -15.65 -13.40 31.52
CA LYS A 18 -15.54 -14.43 32.57
C LYS A 18 -14.78 -15.68 32.12
N GLN A 19 -14.85 -16.02 30.84
CA GLN A 19 -14.29 -17.26 30.30
C GLN A 19 -12.76 -17.30 30.27
N ASP A 20 -12.15 -16.20 29.90
CA ASP A 20 -10.70 -16.11 29.63
C ASP A 20 -10.03 -14.95 30.39
N GLY A 21 -10.80 -14.17 31.17
CA GLY A 21 -10.30 -13.04 31.94
C GLY A 21 -9.88 -11.81 31.10
N LEU A 22 -10.02 -11.87 29.76
CA LEU A 22 -9.62 -10.81 28.86
C LEU A 22 -10.53 -9.58 29.01
N PHE A 23 -9.93 -8.41 28.79
CA PHE A 23 -10.65 -7.14 28.73
C PHE A 23 -11.14 -6.89 27.32
N VAL A 24 -12.45 -6.73 27.16
CA VAL A 24 -13.10 -6.44 25.89
C VAL A 24 -13.42 -4.97 25.81
N ALA A 25 -12.89 -4.30 24.80
CA ALA A 25 -13.22 -2.93 24.45
C ALA A 25 -14.18 -2.92 23.25
N ARG A 26 -15.25 -2.12 23.35
CA ARG A 26 -16.30 -2.05 22.31
C ARG A 26 -16.90 -0.66 22.19
N PHE A 27 -17.19 -0.27 20.94
CA PHE A 27 -17.97 0.94 20.64
C PHE A 27 -18.77 0.75 19.35
N VAL A 28 -19.71 1.64 19.12
CA VAL A 28 -20.46 1.70 17.86
C VAL A 28 -19.83 2.81 17.03
N ASN A 29 -19.37 2.48 15.83
CA ASN A 29 -18.77 3.44 14.91
C ASN A 29 -19.85 4.33 14.26
N ARG A 30 -19.45 5.37 13.53
CA ARG A 30 -20.34 6.31 12.81
C ARG A 30 -21.31 5.65 11.81
N TYR A 31 -20.98 4.46 11.33
CA TYR A 31 -21.82 3.68 10.42
C TYR A 31 -22.83 2.79 11.15
N GLY A 32 -22.97 2.95 12.47
CA GLY A 32 -23.86 2.12 13.30
C GLY A 32 -23.34 0.70 13.54
N LYS A 33 -22.14 0.36 13.08
CA LYS A 33 -21.56 -0.98 13.24
C LYS A 33 -20.83 -1.07 14.58
N ARG A 34 -21.11 -2.15 15.32
CA ARG A 34 -20.41 -2.47 16.57
C ARG A 34 -19.02 -3.05 16.26
N VAL A 35 -18.00 -2.43 16.85
CA VAL A 35 -16.61 -2.86 16.78
C VAL A 35 -16.16 -3.27 18.17
N GLU A 36 -15.52 -4.44 18.29
CA GLU A 36 -14.96 -4.92 19.55
C GLU A 36 -13.60 -5.58 19.36
N ARG A 37 -12.77 -5.47 20.41
CA ARG A 37 -11.45 -6.12 20.46
C ARG A 37 -11.14 -6.55 21.90
N SER A 38 -10.44 -7.69 22.05
CA SER A 38 -10.03 -8.24 23.34
C SER A 38 -8.56 -7.99 23.62
N PHE A 39 -8.22 -7.73 24.90
CA PHE A 39 -6.86 -7.42 25.34
C PHE A 39 -6.53 -8.12 26.65
N PRO A 40 -5.25 -8.47 26.89
CA PRO A 40 -4.83 -9.12 28.13
C PRO A 40 -4.87 -8.16 29.33
N THR A 41 -4.77 -6.84 29.11
CA THR A 41 -4.74 -5.85 30.20
C THR A 41 -5.74 -4.71 29.98
N LEU A 42 -6.23 -4.15 31.11
CA LEU A 42 -7.16 -3.02 31.09
C LEU A 42 -6.56 -1.76 30.46
N PRO A 43 -5.30 -1.37 30.72
CA PRO A 43 -4.70 -0.20 30.05
C PRO A 43 -4.67 -0.32 28.53
N GLN A 44 -4.31 -1.49 27.98
CA GLN A 44 -4.32 -1.71 26.54
C GLN A 44 -5.73 -1.58 25.95
N ALA A 45 -6.74 -2.15 26.63
CA ALA A 45 -8.13 -2.03 26.21
C ALA A 45 -8.62 -0.57 26.21
N ARG A 46 -8.20 0.23 27.19
CA ARG A 46 -8.52 1.66 27.27
C ARG A 46 -7.87 2.45 26.15
N ASN A 47 -6.57 2.34 26.01
CA ASN A 47 -5.81 3.05 24.97
C ASN A 47 -6.39 2.77 23.58
N TRP A 48 -6.61 1.51 23.26
CA TRP A 48 -7.24 1.15 21.98
C TRP A 48 -8.64 1.77 21.83
N LEU A 49 -9.47 1.75 22.88
CA LEU A 49 -10.83 2.28 22.80
C LEU A 49 -10.83 3.80 22.59
N ASP A 50 -9.92 4.51 23.26
CA ASP A 50 -9.77 5.96 23.14
C ASP A 50 -9.23 6.35 21.76
N GLU A 51 -8.22 5.62 21.25
CA GLU A 51 -7.70 5.79 19.90
C GLU A 51 -8.76 5.50 18.83
N ALA A 52 -9.51 4.39 18.98
CA ALA A 52 -10.55 4.01 18.04
C ALA A 52 -11.71 5.02 18.01
N ARG A 53 -12.12 5.52 19.17
CA ARG A 53 -13.15 6.58 19.27
C ARG A 53 -12.65 7.91 18.72
N TYR A 54 -11.40 8.27 19.01
CA TYR A 54 -10.79 9.48 18.49
C TYR A 54 -10.72 9.41 16.96
N ALA A 55 -10.24 8.30 16.42
CA ALA A 55 -10.18 8.05 14.98
C ALA A 55 -11.58 8.09 14.33
N ASP A 56 -12.61 7.52 14.97
CA ASP A 56 -13.98 7.54 14.47
C ASP A 56 -14.60 8.94 14.52
N LYS A 57 -14.35 9.71 15.59
CA LYS A 57 -14.87 11.08 15.77
C LYS A 57 -14.17 12.10 14.85
N HIS A 58 -12.87 11.96 14.68
CA HIS A 58 -12.02 12.84 13.87
C HIS A 58 -11.70 12.23 12.51
N PHE A 59 -12.57 11.39 12.02
CA PHE A 59 -12.47 10.86 10.68
C PHE A 59 -12.60 12.01 9.67
N GLU A 60 -11.48 12.58 9.32
CA GLU A 60 -11.35 13.25 8.03
C GLU A 60 -11.47 12.16 6.97
N ALA A 61 -12.33 12.38 5.98
CA ALA A 61 -12.48 11.45 4.87
C ALA A 61 -11.08 11.09 4.32
N GLY A 62 -10.66 9.82 4.52
CA GLY A 62 -9.31 9.36 4.17
C GLY A 62 -8.47 8.79 5.32
N ARG A 63 -8.91 8.82 6.60
CA ARG A 63 -8.21 8.14 7.68
C ARG A 63 -8.77 6.73 7.86
N LEU A 64 -8.22 5.82 7.09
CA LEU A 64 -8.55 4.40 7.11
C LEU A 64 -8.19 3.75 8.44
N ILE A 65 -9.03 2.80 8.88
CA ILE A 65 -8.64 1.77 9.83
C ILE A 65 -7.36 1.14 9.28
N PRO A 66 -6.27 0.99 10.07
CA PRO A 66 -5.06 0.38 9.59
C PRO A 66 -5.39 -0.96 8.91
N SER A 67 -5.30 -1.00 7.61
CA SER A 67 -5.42 -2.24 6.86
C SER A 67 -4.14 -3.02 7.13
N GLU A 68 -4.26 -4.26 7.55
CA GLU A 68 -3.14 -5.19 7.67
C GLU A 68 -2.59 -5.60 6.29
N MET A 69 -3.30 -5.21 5.23
CA MET A 69 -2.98 -5.55 3.85
C MET A 69 -1.59 -5.06 3.45
N THR A 70 -0.80 -5.98 2.94
CA THR A 70 0.52 -5.68 2.38
C THR A 70 0.42 -5.09 0.97
N VAL A 71 1.52 -4.49 0.49
CA VAL A 71 1.61 -4.03 -0.90
C VAL A 71 1.46 -5.18 -1.89
N ASP A 72 1.96 -6.37 -1.55
CA ASP A 72 1.84 -7.56 -2.42
C ASP A 72 0.39 -8.03 -2.53
N GLU A 73 -0.34 -8.09 -1.42
CA GLU A 73 -1.77 -8.43 -1.41
C GLU A 73 -2.61 -7.40 -2.16
N TRP A 74 -2.29 -6.11 -1.98
CA TRP A 74 -2.94 -5.03 -2.73
C TRP A 74 -2.67 -5.13 -4.23
N PHE A 75 -1.43 -5.37 -4.64
CA PHE A 75 -1.08 -5.53 -6.05
C PHE A 75 -1.86 -6.68 -6.70
N ASN A 76 -1.94 -7.84 -6.05
CA ASN A 76 -2.68 -8.99 -6.53
C ASN A 76 -4.19 -8.70 -6.64
N PHE A 77 -4.74 -8.00 -5.66
CA PHE A 77 -6.13 -7.55 -5.69
C PHE A 77 -6.38 -6.56 -6.84
N TRP A 78 -5.51 -5.56 -6.99
CA TRP A 78 -5.59 -4.53 -8.01
C TRP A 78 -5.53 -5.10 -9.44
N ILE A 79 -4.57 -6.00 -9.70
CA ILE A 79 -4.43 -6.66 -11.01
C ILE A 79 -5.67 -7.49 -11.36
N LYS A 80 -6.28 -8.14 -10.37
CA LYS A 80 -7.42 -9.03 -10.61
C LYS A 80 -8.75 -8.29 -10.72
N ASN A 81 -8.96 -7.27 -9.89
CA ASN A 81 -10.30 -6.70 -9.68
C ASN A 81 -10.45 -5.27 -10.20
N ILE A 82 -9.36 -4.53 -10.41
CA ILE A 82 -9.44 -3.11 -10.80
C ILE A 82 -8.96 -2.90 -12.24
N VAL A 83 -7.90 -3.57 -12.65
CA VAL A 83 -7.34 -3.40 -14.01
C VAL A 83 -7.43 -4.67 -14.84
N GLY A 84 -8.23 -5.64 -14.43
CA GLY A 84 -8.37 -6.94 -15.10
C GLY A 84 -8.83 -6.86 -16.56
N ASP A 85 -9.53 -5.78 -16.93
CA ASP A 85 -10.04 -5.55 -18.28
C ASP A 85 -9.01 -4.98 -19.27
N LEU A 86 -7.79 -4.68 -18.79
CA LEU A 86 -6.72 -4.21 -19.67
C LEU A 86 -6.20 -5.32 -20.58
N ALA A 87 -5.62 -4.91 -21.72
CA ALA A 87 -5.02 -5.83 -22.68
C ALA A 87 -4.01 -6.79 -21.99
N PRO A 88 -4.01 -8.09 -22.34
CA PRO A 88 -3.19 -9.12 -21.69
C PRO A 88 -1.70 -8.75 -21.61
N ASN A 89 -1.17 -8.09 -22.66
CA ASN A 89 0.21 -7.62 -22.67
C ASN A 89 0.49 -6.53 -21.64
N THR A 90 -0.47 -5.63 -21.38
CA THR A 90 -0.36 -4.60 -20.35
C THR A 90 -0.32 -5.22 -18.95
N LEU A 91 -1.20 -6.20 -18.69
CA LEU A 91 -1.25 -6.92 -17.42
C LEU A 91 0.05 -7.70 -17.17
N ARG A 92 0.58 -8.37 -18.21
CA ARG A 92 1.86 -9.06 -18.15
C ARG A 92 2.97 -8.09 -17.78
N ASN A 93 3.05 -6.95 -18.46
CA ASN A 93 4.04 -5.91 -18.21
C ASN A 93 3.96 -5.34 -16.78
N TYR A 94 2.75 -5.16 -16.24
CA TYR A 94 2.56 -4.73 -14.85
C TYR A 94 3.08 -5.77 -13.87
N ARG A 95 2.78 -7.06 -14.09
CA ARG A 95 3.25 -8.16 -13.24
C ARG A 95 4.77 -8.29 -13.26
N GLU A 96 5.38 -8.27 -14.45
CA GLU A 96 6.83 -8.38 -14.59
C GLU A 96 7.57 -7.24 -13.88
N ARG A 97 7.12 -6.00 -14.06
CA ARG A 97 7.72 -4.84 -13.38
C ARG A 97 7.54 -4.89 -11.89
N TYR A 98 6.37 -5.28 -11.44
CA TYR A 98 6.08 -5.42 -10.01
C TYR A 98 6.99 -6.48 -9.38
N ILE A 99 6.98 -7.69 -9.91
CA ILE A 99 7.73 -8.82 -9.35
C ILE A 99 9.23 -8.54 -9.34
N ARG A 100 9.75 -7.98 -10.45
CA ARG A 100 11.19 -7.76 -10.59
C ARG A 100 11.71 -6.56 -9.81
N ASN A 101 10.98 -5.45 -9.81
CA ASN A 101 11.53 -4.16 -9.36
C ASN A 101 10.86 -3.62 -8.08
N ILE A 102 9.55 -3.83 -7.88
CA ILE A 102 8.78 -3.21 -6.81
C ILE A 102 8.68 -4.14 -5.60
N LYS A 103 8.27 -5.38 -5.83
CA LYS A 103 8.02 -6.38 -4.77
C LYS A 103 9.22 -6.61 -3.85
N PRO A 104 10.48 -6.72 -4.32
CA PRO A 104 11.62 -6.97 -3.44
C PRO A 104 11.85 -5.86 -2.40
N VAL A 105 11.44 -4.62 -2.71
CA VAL A 105 11.68 -3.46 -1.84
C VAL A 105 10.48 -3.15 -0.95
N VAL A 106 9.27 -3.17 -1.49
CA VAL A 106 8.07 -2.70 -0.77
C VAL A 106 6.98 -3.76 -0.62
N GLY A 107 7.08 -4.90 -1.28
CA GLY A 107 6.00 -5.90 -1.31
C GLY A 107 5.57 -6.41 0.07
N HIS A 108 6.51 -6.55 1.00
CA HIS A 108 6.29 -7.04 2.36
C HIS A 108 5.77 -5.97 3.33
N LEU A 109 5.85 -4.69 2.96
CA LEU A 109 5.39 -3.60 3.81
C LEU A 109 3.86 -3.55 3.83
N LYS A 110 3.29 -3.13 4.95
CA LYS A 110 1.87 -2.78 5.00
C LYS A 110 1.61 -1.58 4.09
N LEU A 111 0.52 -1.62 3.33
CA LEU A 111 0.20 -0.63 2.31
C LEU A 111 0.19 0.80 2.87
N GLN A 112 -0.28 0.99 4.10
CA GLN A 112 -0.35 2.28 4.78
C GLN A 112 0.99 2.76 5.36
N GLU A 113 1.96 1.86 5.52
CA GLU A 113 3.29 2.19 6.04
C GLU A 113 4.27 2.60 4.94
N VAL A 114 3.86 2.50 3.68
CA VAL A 114 4.69 2.89 2.55
C VAL A 114 4.90 4.40 2.55
N LYS A 115 6.17 4.80 2.64
CA LYS A 115 6.60 6.21 2.64
C LYS A 115 7.29 6.55 1.30
N PRO A 116 7.38 7.86 0.94
CA PRO A 116 8.10 8.28 -0.25
C PRO A 116 9.54 7.77 -0.32
N LEU A 117 10.20 7.62 0.82
CA LEU A 117 11.56 7.06 0.90
C LEU A 117 11.62 5.63 0.38
N HIS A 118 10.64 4.79 0.74
CA HIS A 118 10.56 3.41 0.26
C HIS A 118 10.39 3.35 -1.27
N CYS A 119 9.54 4.24 -1.80
CA CYS A 119 9.36 4.38 -3.25
C CYS A 119 10.65 4.83 -3.95
N LYS A 120 11.40 5.77 -3.36
CA LYS A 120 12.68 6.23 -3.91
C LYS A 120 13.74 5.13 -3.93
N LEU A 121 13.78 4.26 -2.91
CA LEU A 121 14.70 3.12 -2.87
C LEU A 121 14.49 2.15 -4.03
N VAL A 122 13.23 1.93 -4.48
CA VAL A 122 12.95 1.13 -5.67
C VAL A 122 13.70 1.68 -6.88
N PHE A 123 13.63 3.00 -7.12
CA PHE A 123 14.29 3.62 -8.27
C PHE A 123 15.81 3.71 -8.12
N ASN A 124 16.31 3.93 -6.91
CA ASN A 124 17.75 3.92 -6.65
C ASN A 124 18.36 2.55 -6.96
N ASN A 125 17.68 1.46 -6.58
CA ASN A 125 18.13 0.10 -6.88
C ASN A 125 18.10 -0.22 -8.39
N MET A 126 17.27 0.50 -9.16
CA MET A 126 17.18 0.33 -10.62
C MET A 126 18.22 1.16 -11.39
N ASN A 127 18.69 2.28 -10.85
CA ASN A 127 19.48 3.26 -11.60
C ASN A 127 20.80 2.71 -12.17
N ALA A 128 21.39 1.66 -11.55
CA ALA A 128 22.63 1.07 -12.00
C ALA A 128 22.46 0.13 -13.22
N ASP A 129 21.33 -0.60 -13.28
CA ASP A 129 21.19 -1.77 -14.16
C ASP A 129 20.15 -1.58 -15.27
N TYR A 130 19.31 -0.54 -15.17
CA TYR A 130 18.14 -0.41 -16.05
C TYR A 130 18.19 0.82 -16.94
N ALA A 131 17.69 0.65 -18.17
CA ALA A 131 17.47 1.76 -19.10
C ALA A 131 16.43 2.74 -18.53
N GLY A 132 16.58 4.04 -18.79
CA GLY A 132 15.67 5.09 -18.33
C GLY A 132 14.21 4.89 -18.72
N SER A 133 13.95 4.22 -19.86
CA SER A 133 12.60 3.82 -20.27
C SER A 133 11.98 2.79 -19.31
N THR A 134 12.76 1.80 -18.86
CA THR A 134 12.31 0.77 -17.90
C THR A 134 12.01 1.40 -16.53
N ILE A 135 12.88 2.30 -16.07
CA ILE A 135 12.66 3.05 -14.81
C ILE A 135 11.37 3.87 -14.91
N ARG A 136 11.17 4.59 -16.02
CA ARG A 136 9.94 5.35 -16.25
C ARG A 136 8.69 4.48 -16.24
N GLN A 137 8.74 3.32 -16.88
CA GLN A 137 7.60 2.39 -16.91
C GLN A 137 7.30 1.79 -15.54
N THR A 138 8.33 1.50 -14.73
CA THR A 138 8.17 1.07 -13.33
C THR A 138 7.55 2.19 -12.48
N TYR A 139 7.98 3.43 -12.69
CA TYR A 139 7.39 4.61 -12.03
C TYR A 139 5.90 4.74 -12.34
N ILE A 140 5.49 4.60 -13.60
CA ILE A 140 4.10 4.66 -14.03
C ILE A 140 3.30 3.53 -13.39
N THR A 141 3.81 2.28 -13.43
CA THR A 141 3.13 1.12 -12.83
C THR A 141 2.90 1.31 -11.33
N MET A 142 3.92 1.74 -10.61
CA MET A 142 3.86 1.98 -9.16
C MET A 142 2.91 3.15 -8.83
N GLY A 143 2.99 4.23 -9.60
CA GLY A 143 2.09 5.39 -9.46
C GLY A 143 0.62 5.04 -9.68
N THR A 144 0.32 4.26 -10.73
CA THR A 144 -1.05 3.82 -11.05
C THR A 144 -1.61 2.91 -9.96
N MET A 145 -0.81 1.98 -9.46
CA MET A 145 -1.19 1.06 -8.38
C MET A 145 -1.52 1.83 -7.07
N PHE A 146 -0.67 2.76 -6.65
CA PHE A 146 -0.92 3.55 -5.43
C PHE A 146 -2.02 4.59 -5.62
N ARG A 147 -2.20 5.12 -6.83
CA ARG A 147 -3.33 5.99 -7.13
C ARG A 147 -4.67 5.24 -7.00
N ALA A 148 -4.72 4.00 -7.48
CA ALA A 148 -5.89 3.15 -7.25
C ALA A 148 -6.12 2.89 -5.75
N ALA A 149 -5.07 2.67 -4.96
CA ALA A 149 -5.17 2.52 -3.51
C ALA A 149 -5.73 3.79 -2.84
N LEU A 150 -5.28 4.96 -3.27
CA LEU A 150 -5.78 6.25 -2.76
C LEU A 150 -7.26 6.46 -3.12
N LEU A 151 -7.66 6.19 -4.37
CA LEU A 151 -9.03 6.36 -4.85
C LEU A 151 -10.03 5.37 -4.21
N ASN A 152 -9.53 4.24 -3.71
CA ASN A 152 -10.33 3.26 -2.97
C ASN A 152 -10.16 3.39 -1.45
N ASP A 153 -9.68 4.53 -0.97
CA ASP A 153 -9.48 4.84 0.44
C ASP A 153 -8.62 3.82 1.21
N MET A 154 -7.76 3.07 0.51
CA MET A 154 -6.84 2.10 1.12
C MET A 154 -5.61 2.78 1.75
N ILE A 155 -5.28 4.00 1.33
CA ILE A 155 -4.21 4.85 1.86
C ILE A 155 -4.68 6.30 1.95
N ALA A 156 -4.20 7.04 2.96
CA ALA A 156 -4.58 8.43 3.18
C ALA A 156 -3.81 9.44 2.31
N LYS A 157 -2.60 9.05 1.87
CA LYS A 157 -1.72 9.90 1.03
C LYS A 157 -1.05 9.04 -0.02
N HIS A 158 -0.80 9.64 -1.19
CA HIS A 158 -0.11 8.96 -2.27
C HIS A 158 1.40 8.88 -1.96
N PRO A 159 1.98 7.67 -1.80
CA PRO A 159 3.38 7.54 -1.36
C PRO A 159 4.40 7.95 -2.45
N MET A 160 3.94 8.19 -3.68
CA MET A 160 4.78 8.69 -4.76
C MET A 160 4.82 10.23 -4.84
N ASP A 161 4.06 10.94 -4.00
CA ASP A 161 4.06 12.40 -4.01
C ASP A 161 5.44 12.94 -3.65
N GLY A 162 5.98 13.78 -4.54
CA GLY A 162 7.33 14.31 -4.42
C GLY A 162 8.47 13.36 -4.79
N VAL A 163 8.18 12.11 -5.11
CA VAL A 163 9.21 11.15 -5.58
C VAL A 163 9.58 11.47 -7.03
N ARG A 164 10.86 11.73 -7.25
CA ARG A 164 11.43 11.91 -8.57
C ARG A 164 12.44 10.81 -8.84
N TYR A 165 12.49 10.31 -10.06
CA TYR A 165 13.53 9.40 -10.52
C TYR A 165 14.46 10.12 -11.49
N THR A 166 15.74 9.80 -11.43
CA THR A 166 16.73 10.34 -12.36
C THR A 166 16.70 9.48 -13.61
N LYS A 167 16.44 10.13 -14.75
CA LYS A 167 16.54 9.45 -16.04
C LYS A 167 18.02 9.35 -16.42
N PRO A 168 18.59 8.14 -16.58
CA PRO A 168 19.96 8.02 -17.07
C PRO A 168 20.06 8.69 -18.44
N VAL A 169 21.06 9.55 -18.57
CA VAL A 169 21.34 10.23 -19.86
C VAL A 169 22.01 9.18 -20.77
N ARG A 170 21.33 8.78 -21.82
CA ARG A 170 21.95 8.03 -22.91
C ARG A 170 22.72 8.97 -23.81
N ALA A 171 23.95 8.63 -24.15
CA ALA A 171 24.70 9.31 -25.18
C ALA A 171 23.95 9.20 -26.52
N ALA A 172 24.01 10.23 -27.34
CA ALA A 172 23.36 10.23 -28.66
C ALA A 172 23.91 9.12 -29.61
N SER A 173 25.10 8.59 -29.31
CA SER A 173 25.74 7.50 -30.01
C SER A 173 25.04 6.13 -29.88
N ASP A 174 24.04 6.00 -28.95
CA ASP A 174 23.34 4.74 -28.76
C ASP A 174 22.17 4.50 -29.72
N ILE A 175 21.90 5.44 -30.62
CA ILE A 175 20.88 5.29 -31.65
C ILE A 175 21.53 4.50 -32.80
N LYS A 176 21.28 3.21 -32.84
CA LYS A 176 21.65 2.36 -33.95
C LYS A 176 20.57 2.44 -35.01
N PHE A 177 20.95 2.91 -36.20
CA PHE A 177 20.12 2.84 -37.40
C PHE A 177 20.95 2.10 -38.48
N LEU A 178 20.28 1.38 -39.31
CA LEU A 178 20.92 0.73 -40.47
C LEU A 178 21.30 1.82 -41.48
N THR A 179 22.53 1.80 -41.97
CA THR A 179 22.94 2.59 -43.12
C THR A 179 22.22 2.08 -44.35
N VAL A 180 22.19 2.87 -45.43
CA VAL A 180 21.57 2.46 -46.70
C VAL A 180 22.20 1.16 -47.23
N GLU A 181 23.50 1.02 -47.10
CA GLU A 181 24.26 -0.19 -47.52
C GLU A 181 23.91 -1.41 -46.66
N GLU A 182 23.68 -1.22 -45.36
CA GLU A 182 23.24 -2.29 -44.47
C GLU A 182 21.78 -2.68 -44.71
N GLN A 183 20.91 -1.71 -45.10
CA GLN A 183 19.53 -2.00 -45.50
C GLN A 183 19.44 -2.80 -46.77
N GLU A 184 20.27 -2.49 -47.77
CA GLU A 184 20.36 -3.25 -49.04
C GLU A 184 20.80 -4.71 -48.78
N LYS A 185 21.80 -4.91 -47.91
CA LYS A 185 22.25 -6.27 -47.53
C LYS A 185 21.19 -7.04 -46.72
N PHE A 186 20.27 -6.37 -46.05
CA PHE A 186 19.22 -7.02 -45.30
C PHE A 186 18.00 -7.41 -46.14
N LEU A 187 17.82 -6.76 -47.31
CA LEU A 187 16.71 -6.98 -48.24
C LEU A 187 17.04 -8.00 -49.36
N HIS A 188 18.29 -8.41 -49.49
CA HIS A 188 18.78 -9.46 -50.39
C HIS A 188 19.30 -10.64 -49.58
#